data_7f8f016260487823de0fddae4494466f
#
_entry.id   7f8f016260487823de0fddae4494466f
#
_cell.length_a   1.000
_cell.length_b   1.000
_cell.length_c   1.000
_cell.angle_alpha   90.00
_cell.angle_beta   90.00
_cell.angle_gamma   90.00
#
_symmetry.space_group_name_H-M   'P 1'
#
loop_
_entity.id
_entity.type
_entity.pdbx_description
1 polymer ?
#
loop_
_entity_poly.entity_id
_entity_poly.type
_entity_poly.pdbx_seq_one_letter_code
_entity_poly.pdbx_strand_id
1 'polypeptide(L)'
;MAKVLIKKLDTAVELPAYKTEGASGMDLMALVKEPINLKPNSSCLVPTGLAVAFSSDFEIQIRPRSGLAAKNSISVLNTPGTIDSDYRGEIKVLSLIHI
;
A
#
# COMPACT_ATOMS: atom_id res chain seq x y z
N MET A 1 -9.71 14.30 14.57
CA MET A 1 -9.31 14.04 13.16
C MET A 1 -7.87 13.57 13.12
N ALA A 2 -7.60 12.50 12.39
CA ALA A 2 -6.24 12.00 12.24
C ALA A 2 -5.43 12.88 11.28
N LYS A 3 -4.19 13.17 11.63
CA LYS A 3 -3.24 13.88 10.78
C LYS A 3 -2.10 12.94 10.43
N VAL A 4 -1.87 12.74 9.14
CA VAL A 4 -0.78 11.89 8.65
C VAL A 4 0.19 12.77 7.86
N LEU A 5 1.44 12.78 8.26
CA LEU A 5 2.51 13.42 7.50
C LEU A 5 3.04 12.39 6.51
N ILE A 6 3.15 12.79 5.23
CA ILE A 6 3.60 11.89 4.17
C ILE A 6 4.84 12.48 3.51
N LYS A 7 5.89 11.66 3.41
CA LYS A 7 7.11 12.01 2.71
C LYS A 7 7.22 11.22 1.41
N LYS A 8 7.39 11.93 0.29
CA LYS A 8 7.69 11.30 -0.99
C LYS A 8 9.19 11.00 -1.04
N LEU A 9 9.53 9.74 -1.27
CA LEU A 9 10.92 9.30 -1.39
C LEU A 9 11.46 9.41 -2.82
N ASP A 10 10.55 9.69 -3.77
CA ASP A 10 10.88 9.89 -5.18
C ASP A 10 9.93 10.95 -5.75
N THR A 11 10.45 11.81 -6.63
CA THR A 11 9.65 12.88 -7.24
C THR A 11 8.53 12.37 -8.15
N ALA A 12 8.66 11.15 -8.65
CA ALA A 12 7.64 10.52 -9.51
C ALA A 12 6.42 10.04 -8.73
N VAL A 13 6.47 10.00 -7.39
CA VAL A 13 5.38 9.50 -6.57
C VAL A 13 4.29 10.56 -6.47
N GLU A 14 3.03 10.15 -6.68
CA GLU A 14 1.87 10.97 -6.38
C GLU A 14 1.37 10.67 -4.97
N LEU A 15 0.95 11.70 -4.25
CA LEU A 15 0.38 11.52 -2.93
C LEU A 15 -0.96 10.79 -3.05
N PRO A 16 -1.22 9.80 -2.18
CA PRO A 16 -2.52 9.12 -2.16
C PRO A 16 -3.62 10.13 -1.78
N ALA A 17 -4.80 9.90 -2.32
CA ALA A 17 -5.97 10.73 -2.06
C ALA A 17 -7.23 9.87 -2.07
N TYR A 18 -8.26 10.31 -1.37
CA TYR A 18 -9.56 9.68 -1.44
C TYR A 18 -10.15 9.90 -2.84
N LYS A 19 -10.55 8.83 -3.51
CA LYS A 19 -11.12 8.91 -4.87
C LYS A 19 -12.54 9.40 -4.88
N THR A 20 -13.28 9.14 -3.80
CA THR A 20 -14.65 9.60 -3.62
C THR A 20 -14.83 10.11 -2.21
N GLU A 21 -15.87 10.93 -1.98
CA GLU A 21 -16.17 11.48 -0.66
C GLU A 21 -16.49 10.38 0.37
N GLY A 22 -17.10 9.29 -0.08
CA GLY A 22 -17.46 8.17 0.79
C GLY A 22 -16.39 7.09 0.91
N ALA A 23 -15.22 7.26 0.31
CA ALA A 23 -14.16 6.24 0.36
C ALA A 23 -13.56 6.14 1.76
N SER A 24 -13.42 4.91 2.27
CA SER A 24 -12.81 4.65 3.58
C SER A 24 -11.29 4.68 3.52
N GLY A 25 -10.71 4.43 2.38
CA GLY A 25 -9.27 4.36 2.21
C GLY A 25 -8.79 5.03 0.94
N MET A 26 -7.47 5.10 0.82
CA MET A 26 -6.79 5.66 -0.34
C MET A 26 -6.02 4.56 -1.04
N ASP A 27 -5.92 4.64 -2.36
CA ASP A 27 -5.11 3.71 -3.14
C ASP A 27 -3.62 4.03 -3.00
N LEU A 28 -2.81 3.00 -2.81
CA LEU A 28 -1.36 3.06 -2.95
C LEU A 28 -0.97 2.55 -4.33
N MET A 29 -0.01 3.23 -4.94
CA MET A 29 0.50 2.85 -6.26
C MET A 29 1.91 2.31 -6.15
N ALA A 30 2.23 1.31 -6.97
CA ALA A 30 3.58 0.78 -7.05
C ALA A 30 4.52 1.81 -7.67
N LEU A 31 5.69 2.01 -7.06
CA LEU A 31 6.75 2.81 -7.64
C LEU A 31 7.76 1.86 -8.29
N VAL A 32 7.59 1.61 -9.57
CA VAL A 32 8.46 0.72 -10.34
C VAL A 32 8.81 1.36 -11.68
N LYS A 33 10.04 1.14 -12.13
CA LYS A 33 10.51 1.63 -13.44
C LYS A 33 10.04 0.73 -14.58
N GLU A 34 9.88 -0.55 -14.29
CA GLU A 34 9.44 -1.56 -15.24
C GLU A 34 8.35 -2.41 -14.59
N PRO A 35 7.42 -2.99 -15.37
CA PRO A 35 6.40 -3.88 -14.82
C PRO A 35 7.03 -5.03 -14.05
N ILE A 36 6.47 -5.35 -12.89
CA ILE A 36 6.85 -6.52 -12.10
C ILE A 36 6.04 -7.70 -12.60
N ASN A 37 6.73 -8.78 -12.96
CA ASN A 37 6.09 -10.01 -13.40
C ASN A 37 5.84 -10.91 -12.18
N LEU A 38 4.61 -10.89 -11.65
CA LEU A 38 4.22 -11.67 -10.49
C LEU A 38 3.63 -13.01 -10.94
N LYS A 39 4.36 -14.09 -10.69
CA LYS A 39 3.96 -15.45 -11.08
C LYS A 39 2.94 -16.04 -10.10
N PRO A 40 2.09 -16.99 -10.54
CA PRO A 40 1.18 -17.71 -9.65
C PRO A 40 1.91 -18.34 -8.46
N ASN A 41 1.30 -18.29 -7.28
CA ASN A 41 1.84 -18.82 -6.02
C ASN A 41 3.19 -18.21 -5.61
N SER A 42 3.47 -17.01 -6.10
CA SER A 42 4.67 -16.26 -5.71
C SER A 42 4.27 -14.94 -5.07
N SER A 43 5.20 -14.34 -4.35
CA SER A 43 5.02 -13.02 -3.74
C SER A 43 6.17 -12.09 -4.11
N CYS A 44 5.91 -10.81 -4.03
CA CYS A 44 6.88 -9.77 -4.33
C CYS A 44 6.67 -8.59 -3.42
N LEU A 45 7.76 -8.04 -2.91
CA LEU A 45 7.72 -6.82 -2.09
C LEU A 45 7.75 -5.60 -3.02
N VAL A 46 6.62 -4.88 -3.09
CA VAL A 46 6.43 -3.78 -4.04
C VAL A 46 6.62 -2.45 -3.33
N PRO A 47 7.59 -1.61 -3.76
CA PRO A 47 7.80 -0.30 -3.16
C PRO A 47 6.70 0.69 -3.55
N THR A 48 6.39 1.63 -2.67
CA THR A 48 5.43 2.71 -2.93
C THR A 48 6.09 4.08 -3.03
N GLY A 49 7.32 4.22 -2.57
CA GLY A 49 8.01 5.50 -2.53
C GLY A 49 7.47 6.46 -1.48
N LEU A 50 6.75 5.96 -0.49
CA LEU A 50 6.14 6.77 0.57
C LEU A 50 6.65 6.35 1.95
N ALA A 51 6.83 7.34 2.81
CA ALA A 51 7.03 7.14 4.25
C ALA A 51 6.04 8.04 4.99
N VAL A 52 5.60 7.60 6.16
CA VAL A 52 4.54 8.30 6.91
C VAL A 52 4.93 8.52 8.37
N ALA A 53 4.28 9.49 8.99
CA ALA A 53 4.35 9.73 10.42
C ALA A 53 2.96 10.15 10.92
N PHE A 54 2.52 9.54 12.01
CA PHE A 54 1.21 9.82 12.59
C PHE A 54 1.22 9.51 14.09
N SER A 55 0.15 9.95 14.79
CA SER A 55 0.03 9.79 16.23
C SER A 55 -0.05 8.32 16.65
N SER A 56 0.50 8.00 17.83
CA SER A 56 0.42 6.66 18.43
C SER A 56 -1.01 6.20 18.76
N ASP A 57 -2.00 7.09 18.66
CA ASP A 57 -3.41 6.74 18.83
C ASP A 57 -3.97 5.97 17.63
N PHE A 58 -3.22 5.88 16.53
CA PHE A 58 -3.67 5.29 15.27
C PHE A 58 -2.71 4.23 14.77
N GLU A 59 -3.20 3.42 13.85
CA GLU A 59 -2.41 2.55 13.00
C GLU A 59 -2.88 2.69 11.55
N ILE A 60 -2.03 2.33 10.59
CA ILE A 60 -2.42 2.25 9.19
C ILE A 60 -2.46 0.78 8.79
N GLN A 61 -3.51 0.38 8.08
CA GLN A 61 -3.65 -0.96 7.55
C GLN A 61 -3.58 -0.93 6.03
N ILE A 62 -2.75 -1.80 5.47
CA ILE A 62 -2.64 -2.03 4.04
C ILE A 62 -3.47 -3.24 3.69
N ARG A 63 -4.43 -3.07 2.78
CA ARG A 63 -5.36 -4.12 2.35
C ARG A 63 -5.36 -4.28 0.84
N PRO A 64 -5.64 -5.48 0.33
CA PRO A 64 -5.81 -5.65 -1.12
C PRO A 64 -7.06 -4.93 -1.61
N ARG A 65 -7.04 -4.52 -2.87
CA ARG A 65 -8.24 -4.01 -3.51
C ARG A 65 -9.17 -5.19 -3.80
N SER A 66 -10.43 -5.07 -3.39
CA SER A 66 -11.41 -6.15 -3.52
C SER A 66 -11.61 -6.58 -4.98
N GLY A 67 -11.61 -5.64 -5.92
CA GLY A 67 -11.73 -5.94 -7.34
C GLY A 67 -10.58 -6.79 -7.89
N LEU A 68 -9.35 -6.48 -7.51
CA LEU A 68 -8.18 -7.27 -7.92
C LEU A 68 -8.19 -8.65 -7.27
N ALA A 69 -8.57 -8.73 -5.99
CA ALA A 69 -8.67 -10.01 -5.29
C ALA A 69 -9.72 -10.91 -5.92
N ALA A 70 -10.90 -10.36 -6.23
CA ALA A 70 -12.00 -11.12 -6.79
C ALA A 70 -11.77 -11.56 -8.24
N LYS A 71 -11.22 -10.68 -9.09
CA LYS A 71 -11.08 -10.92 -10.52
C LYS A 71 -9.75 -11.58 -10.89
N ASN A 72 -8.68 -11.26 -10.21
CA ASN A 72 -7.32 -11.64 -10.59
C ASN A 72 -6.60 -12.46 -9.52
N SER A 73 -7.25 -12.79 -8.42
CA SER A 73 -6.66 -13.53 -7.29
C SER A 73 -5.40 -12.85 -6.73
N ILE A 74 -5.31 -11.52 -6.86
CA ILE A 74 -4.21 -10.73 -6.33
C ILE A 74 -4.54 -10.28 -4.92
N SER A 75 -3.63 -10.51 -3.99
CA SER A 75 -3.80 -10.17 -2.58
C SER A 75 -2.53 -9.57 -2.00
N VAL A 76 -2.61 -9.13 -0.77
CA VAL A 76 -1.47 -8.77 0.07
C VAL A 76 -1.23 -9.94 1.01
N LEU A 77 -0.04 -10.53 0.97
CA LEU A 77 0.26 -11.79 1.66
C LEU A 77 -0.01 -11.72 3.17
N ASN A 78 0.31 -10.59 3.78
CA ASN A 78 0.15 -10.35 5.22
C ASN A 78 -1.08 -9.51 5.55
N THR A 79 -2.14 -9.58 4.73
CA THR A 79 -3.32 -8.71 4.92
C THR A 79 -4.05 -9.01 6.24
N PRO A 80 -4.47 -7.99 7.02
CA PRO A 80 -4.07 -6.59 6.83
C PRO A 80 -2.62 -6.38 7.25
N GLY A 81 -1.84 -5.71 6.40
CA GLY A 81 -0.50 -5.29 6.78
C GLY A 81 -0.58 -4.07 7.68
N THR A 82 -0.06 -4.17 8.89
CA THR A 82 -0.11 -3.08 9.86
C THR A 82 1.14 -2.23 9.79
N ILE A 83 0.95 -0.91 9.73
CA ILE A 83 2.04 0.06 9.85
C ILE A 83 1.90 0.73 11.21
N ASP A 84 2.92 0.53 12.03
CA ASP A 84 2.97 1.11 13.38
C ASP A 84 3.26 2.61 13.33
N SER A 85 2.79 3.32 14.33
CA SER A 85 2.93 4.78 14.39
C SER A 85 4.39 5.24 14.44
N ASP A 86 5.30 4.41 14.90
CA ASP A 86 6.73 4.69 15.00
C ASP A 86 7.56 4.19 13.79
N TYR A 87 6.91 3.56 12.82
CA TYR A 87 7.61 3.11 11.61
C TYR A 87 7.89 4.30 10.68
N ARG A 88 9.16 4.54 10.36
CA ARG A 88 9.60 5.66 9.52
C ARG A 88 10.18 5.22 8.18
N GLY A 89 10.22 3.92 7.93
CA GLY A 89 10.73 3.39 6.67
C GLY A 89 9.74 3.54 5.52
N GLU A 90 10.17 3.12 4.34
CA GLU A 90 9.31 3.10 3.17
C GLU A 90 8.18 2.10 3.33
N ILE A 91 6.96 2.49 2.94
CA ILE A 91 5.83 1.57 2.86
C ILE A 91 6.03 0.68 1.65
N LYS A 92 6.06 -0.63 1.90
CA LYS A 92 6.17 -1.65 0.84
C LYS A 92 5.01 -2.63 0.97
N VAL A 93 4.50 -3.07 -0.16
CA VAL A 93 3.34 -3.97 -0.22
C VAL A 93 3.82 -5.36 -0.64
N LEU A 94 3.52 -6.36 0.19
CA LEU A 94 3.87 -7.76 -0.08
C LEU A 94 2.75 -8.40 -0.91
N SER A 95 2.86 -8.30 -2.23
CA SER A 95 1.84 -8.76 -3.17
C SER A 95 1.96 -10.24 -3.47
N LEU A 96 0.83 -10.90 -3.64
CA LEU A 96 0.72 -12.35 -3.85
C LEU A 96 -0.36 -12.65 -4.90
N ILE A 97 -0.12 -13.62 -5.77
CA ILE A 97 -1.13 -14.20 -6.64
C ILE A 97 -1.44 -15.62 -6.18
N HIS A 98 -2.71 -15.87 -5.91
CA HIS A 98 -3.26 -17.20 -5.68
C HIS A 98 -3.88 -17.74 -6.96
N ILE A 99 -3.46 -18.90 -7.39
CA ILE A 99 -4.10 -19.62 -8.49
C ILE A 99 -4.15 -21.10 -8.16
#